data_13b41fcc8fca7940d5a8bb8593498907
#
_entry.id   13b41fcc8fca7940d5a8bb8593498907
#
_cell.length_a   1.000
_cell.length_b   1.000
_cell.length_c   1.000
_cell.angle_alpha   90.00
_cell.angle_beta   90.00
_cell.angle_gamma   90.00
#
_symmetry.space_group_name_H-M   'P 1'
#
loop_
_entity.id
_entity.type
_entity.pdbx_description
1 polymer ?
#
loop_
_entity_poly.entity_id
_entity_poly.type
_entity_poly.pdbx_seq_one_letter_code
_entity_poly.pdbx_strand_id
1 'polypeptide(L)'
;MSNRTSRRHFISIVGAAAGLSIAPGLSLAAAHRVNWTGKALGGEASISLYHHDKLAGEKIVAVCASEITRLEKVFSLFRRDSALVRLNKEGQLSSPPIELVSLIRQANDISQISNGAFDVTVQPLWALYAHHFSQINPDPDGPGRAAISKARTLINWRNILISEDQVSFAKSGMAITMNGIAQGYITDRIAEILQRNGIRDTLVNLGEFRGTGKHPDGRPWRIGVSDPLQSSRLIDTLELKNQAVASS
;
A
#
# COMPACT_ATOMS: atom_id res chain seq x y z
N MET A 1 -23.38 -28.55 12.06
CA MET A 1 -22.31 -27.60 12.43
C MET A 1 -21.81 -26.97 11.14
N SER A 2 -22.32 -25.80 10.80
CA SER A 2 -22.03 -25.11 9.52
C SER A 2 -20.85 -24.15 9.75
N ASN A 3 -19.71 -24.46 9.15
CA ASN A 3 -18.52 -23.63 9.14
C ASN A 3 -18.77 -22.45 8.18
N ARG A 4 -19.31 -21.34 8.72
CA ARG A 4 -19.39 -20.07 7.96
C ARG A 4 -18.03 -19.41 7.98
N THR A 5 -17.21 -19.70 6.98
CA THR A 5 -15.96 -19.02 6.71
C THR A 5 -16.23 -17.55 6.41
N SER A 6 -15.60 -16.70 7.21
CA SER A 6 -15.60 -15.23 7.07
C SER A 6 -15.27 -14.80 5.64
N ARG A 7 -16.05 -13.87 5.05
CA ARG A 7 -15.91 -13.34 3.69
C ARG A 7 -14.70 -12.40 3.50
N ARG A 8 -13.66 -12.55 4.30
CA ARG A 8 -12.40 -11.80 4.18
C ARG A 8 -11.29 -12.71 3.67
N HIS A 9 -11.46 -13.26 2.47
CA HIS A 9 -10.33 -13.83 1.75
C HIS A 9 -9.77 -12.72 0.86
N PHE A 10 -8.73 -12.05 1.36
CA PHE A 10 -7.90 -11.19 0.52
C PHE A 10 -7.25 -12.04 -0.57
N ILE A 11 -7.31 -11.57 -1.80
CA ILE A 11 -6.52 -12.15 -2.89
C ILE A 11 -5.05 -11.93 -2.52
N SER A 12 -4.36 -13.01 -2.16
CA SER A 12 -2.92 -12.94 -1.90
C SER A 12 -2.18 -13.03 -3.23
N ILE A 13 -1.40 -12.00 -3.55
CA ILE A 13 -0.54 -11.98 -4.72
C ILE A 13 0.87 -12.38 -4.28
N VAL A 14 1.37 -13.50 -4.79
CA VAL A 14 2.68 -14.04 -4.44
C VAL A 14 3.66 -13.82 -5.59
N GLY A 15 4.74 -13.10 -5.33
CA GLY A 15 5.85 -12.97 -6.28
C GLY A 15 6.66 -14.26 -6.34
N ALA A 16 6.47 -15.07 -7.38
CA ALA A 16 7.24 -16.30 -7.60
C ALA A 16 8.57 -15.98 -8.30
N ALA A 17 9.69 -16.10 -7.58
CA ALA A 17 11.02 -16.17 -8.15
C ALA A 17 11.34 -17.66 -8.46
N ALA A 18 11.03 -18.12 -9.67
CA ALA A 18 11.37 -19.47 -10.10
C ALA A 18 12.86 -19.56 -10.51
N GLY A 19 13.49 -20.68 -10.14
CA GLY A 19 14.89 -20.95 -10.19
C GLY A 19 15.56 -20.88 -11.58
N LEU A 20 16.86 -20.62 -11.54
CA LEU A 20 17.79 -20.50 -12.64
C LEU A 20 18.15 -21.87 -13.22
N SER A 21 17.95 -22.05 -14.53
CA SER A 21 18.71 -23.00 -15.34
C SER A 21 19.86 -22.22 -15.99
N ILE A 22 21.11 -22.58 -15.67
CA ILE A 22 22.33 -21.93 -16.16
C ILE A 22 22.64 -22.51 -17.54
N ALA A 23 22.61 -21.67 -18.59
CA ALA A 23 23.28 -21.95 -19.85
C ALA A 23 24.69 -21.33 -19.82
N PRO A 24 25.77 -22.04 -20.22
CA PRO A 24 27.11 -21.51 -20.19
C PRO A 24 27.38 -20.71 -21.48
N GLY A 25 27.75 -19.44 -21.31
CA GLY A 25 28.28 -18.62 -22.41
C GLY A 25 28.06 -17.12 -22.26
N LEU A 26 29.04 -16.49 -21.72
CA LEU A 26 29.35 -15.05 -21.55
C LEU A 26 29.34 -14.64 -20.07
N SER A 27 30.58 -14.47 -19.55
CA SER A 27 30.83 -13.94 -18.21
C SER A 27 30.47 -12.46 -18.15
N LEU A 28 29.19 -12.15 -18.09
CA LEU A 28 28.73 -10.94 -17.43
C LEU A 28 28.93 -11.18 -15.94
N ALA A 29 29.66 -10.33 -15.25
CA ALA A 29 29.83 -10.40 -13.80
C ALA A 29 28.46 -10.70 -13.18
N ALA A 30 28.33 -11.85 -12.51
CA ALA A 30 27.06 -12.36 -12.04
C ALA A 30 26.44 -11.31 -11.08
N ALA A 31 25.32 -10.71 -11.49
CA ALA A 31 24.64 -9.74 -10.66
C ALA A 31 24.13 -10.43 -9.39
N HIS A 32 24.50 -9.88 -8.25
CA HIS A 32 24.04 -10.37 -6.95
C HIS A 32 22.58 -9.98 -6.74
N ARG A 33 21.75 -10.94 -6.36
CA ARG A 33 20.41 -10.66 -5.91
C ARG A 33 20.47 -10.10 -4.49
N VAL A 34 19.90 -8.91 -4.28
CA VAL A 34 19.73 -8.27 -2.98
C VAL A 34 18.25 -8.20 -2.68
N ASN A 35 17.87 -8.71 -1.51
CA ASN A 35 16.48 -8.73 -1.06
C ASN A 35 16.35 -8.01 0.28
N TRP A 36 15.24 -7.35 0.45
CA TRP A 36 14.76 -6.85 1.72
C TRP A 36 13.34 -7.33 1.95
N THR A 37 13.03 -7.68 3.19
CA THR A 37 11.68 -8.02 3.64
C THR A 37 11.37 -7.24 4.91
N GLY A 38 10.14 -6.80 5.06
CA GLY A 38 9.69 -6.03 6.21
C GLY A 38 8.19 -5.82 6.20
N LYS A 39 7.75 -4.72 6.80
CA LYS A 39 6.34 -4.31 6.79
C LYS A 39 6.22 -2.89 6.24
N ALA A 40 5.11 -2.62 5.54
CA ALA A 40 4.72 -1.30 5.10
C ALA A 40 3.21 -1.13 5.29
N LEU A 41 2.78 -0.07 6.01
CA LEU A 41 1.38 0.25 6.31
C LEU A 41 0.57 -0.94 6.88
N GLY A 42 1.24 -1.77 7.69
CA GLY A 42 0.63 -2.94 8.34
C GLY A 42 0.63 -4.23 7.52
N GLY A 43 1.03 -4.19 6.25
CA GLY A 43 1.18 -5.35 5.36
C GLY A 43 2.63 -5.82 5.25
N GLU A 44 2.82 -7.03 4.71
CA GLU A 44 4.14 -7.54 4.35
C GLU A 44 4.70 -6.78 3.15
N ALA A 45 6.01 -6.54 3.16
CA ALA A 45 6.70 -5.76 2.16
C ALA A 45 8.01 -6.43 1.74
N SER A 46 8.36 -6.32 0.45
CA SER A 46 9.63 -6.82 -0.06
C SER A 46 10.16 -5.99 -1.21
N ILE A 47 11.48 -5.91 -1.31
CA ILE A 47 12.20 -5.32 -2.43
C ILE A 47 13.18 -6.36 -2.94
N SER A 48 13.16 -6.64 -4.23
CA SER A 48 14.14 -7.50 -4.90
C SER A 48 14.81 -6.70 -6.01
N LEU A 49 16.13 -6.61 -5.95
CA LEU A 49 16.95 -5.99 -6.99
C LEU A 49 18.17 -6.84 -7.32
N TYR A 50 18.77 -6.58 -8.47
CA TYR A 50 20.01 -7.21 -8.91
C TYR A 50 21.09 -6.14 -9.11
N HIS A 51 22.25 -6.32 -8.50
CA HIS A 51 23.37 -5.39 -8.56
C HIS A 51 24.71 -6.13 -8.69
N HIS A 52 25.63 -5.61 -9.50
CA HIS A 52 26.96 -6.23 -9.68
C HIS A 52 27.85 -6.08 -8.42
N ASP A 53 27.65 -5.04 -7.65
CA ASP A 53 28.27 -4.85 -6.34
C ASP A 53 27.21 -5.10 -5.25
N LYS A 54 27.38 -6.18 -4.48
CA LYS A 54 26.45 -6.58 -3.42
C LYS A 54 26.31 -5.53 -2.33
N LEU A 55 27.45 -4.94 -1.89
CA LEU A 55 27.43 -3.94 -0.81
C LEU A 55 26.75 -2.64 -1.24
N ALA A 56 26.95 -2.22 -2.48
CA ALA A 56 26.22 -1.08 -3.04
C ALA A 56 24.71 -1.37 -3.12
N GLY A 57 24.31 -2.56 -3.57
CA GLY A 57 22.93 -2.98 -3.59
C GLY A 57 22.28 -3.00 -2.19
N GLU A 58 22.99 -3.51 -1.18
CA GLU A 58 22.52 -3.50 0.21
C GLU A 58 22.33 -2.08 0.78
N LYS A 59 23.23 -1.15 0.46
CA LYS A 59 23.09 0.26 0.84
C LYS A 59 21.87 0.91 0.19
N ILE A 60 21.60 0.64 -1.08
CA ILE A 60 20.42 1.17 -1.78
C ILE A 60 19.15 0.64 -1.11
N VAL A 61 19.09 -0.64 -0.81
CA VAL A 61 17.94 -1.26 -0.11
C VAL A 61 17.75 -0.65 1.27
N ALA A 62 18.83 -0.37 2.02
CA ALA A 62 18.75 0.29 3.32
C ALA A 62 18.14 1.71 3.22
N VAL A 63 18.48 2.47 2.18
CA VAL A 63 17.88 3.77 1.89
C VAL A 63 16.36 3.61 1.63
N CYS A 64 15.97 2.62 0.83
CA CYS A 64 14.55 2.33 0.59
C CYS A 64 13.80 1.98 1.88
N ALA A 65 14.37 1.12 2.72
CA ALA A 65 13.78 0.73 4.01
C ALA A 65 13.59 1.93 4.97
N SER A 66 14.59 2.83 5.00
CA SER A 66 14.51 4.08 5.77
C SER A 66 13.39 4.99 5.26
N GLU A 67 13.23 5.10 3.95
CA GLU A 67 12.15 5.91 3.34
C GLU A 67 10.78 5.30 3.61
N ILE A 68 10.61 3.96 3.54
CA ILE A 68 9.38 3.29 3.94
C ILE A 68 9.03 3.66 5.39
N THR A 69 9.99 3.53 6.32
CA THR A 69 9.78 3.88 7.73
C THR A 69 9.41 5.36 7.91
N ARG A 70 10.01 6.26 7.15
CA ARG A 70 9.69 7.69 7.17
C ARG A 70 8.25 7.94 6.69
N LEU A 71 7.84 7.31 5.60
CA LEU A 71 6.51 7.47 5.03
C LEU A 71 5.41 6.80 5.88
N GLU A 72 5.75 5.74 6.62
CA GLU A 72 4.84 5.20 7.63
C GLU A 72 4.50 6.20 8.74
N LYS A 73 5.47 7.05 9.15
CA LYS A 73 5.20 8.15 10.09
C LYS A 73 4.29 9.23 9.50
N VAL A 74 4.10 9.25 8.19
CA VAL A 74 3.17 10.15 7.52
C VAL A 74 1.78 9.51 7.40
N PHE A 75 1.68 8.29 6.86
CA PHE A 75 0.43 7.73 6.35
C PHE A 75 -0.20 6.62 7.19
N SER A 76 0.52 6.01 8.14
CA SER A 76 0.03 4.83 8.84
C SER A 76 -1.11 5.16 9.81
N LEU A 77 -2.21 4.40 9.75
CA LEU A 77 -3.27 4.39 10.77
C LEU A 77 -2.88 3.57 12.01
N PHE A 78 -1.82 2.75 11.92
CA PHE A 78 -1.40 1.83 12.97
C PHE A 78 -0.31 2.42 13.88
N ARG A 79 0.33 3.51 13.46
CA ARG A 79 1.35 4.21 14.23
C ARG A 79 0.75 5.40 14.96
N ARG A 80 0.80 5.40 16.29
CA ARG A 80 0.26 6.48 17.12
C ARG A 80 0.93 7.84 16.88
N ASP A 81 2.18 7.84 16.41
CA ASP A 81 3.01 9.01 16.14
C ASP A 81 2.90 9.51 14.68
N SER A 82 2.06 8.89 13.86
CA SER A 82 1.92 9.31 12.47
C SER A 82 1.16 10.65 12.33
N ALA A 83 1.49 11.38 11.26
CA ALA A 83 0.79 12.62 10.91
C ALA A 83 -0.71 12.39 10.65
N LEU A 84 -1.05 11.27 10.00
CA LEU A 84 -2.43 10.87 9.70
C LEU A 84 -3.23 10.62 11.00
N VAL A 85 -2.65 9.89 11.97
CA VAL A 85 -3.32 9.61 13.25
C VAL A 85 -3.51 10.90 14.05
N ARG A 86 -2.54 11.81 14.04
CA ARG A 86 -2.66 13.12 14.68
C ARG A 86 -3.78 13.95 14.05
N LEU A 87 -3.81 14.08 12.71
CA LEU A 87 -4.89 14.74 11.99
C LEU A 87 -6.26 14.17 12.36
N ASN A 88 -6.40 12.85 12.32
CA ASN A 88 -7.66 12.17 12.64
C ASN A 88 -8.11 12.38 14.09
N LYS A 89 -7.16 12.45 15.03
CA LYS A 89 -7.45 12.64 16.47
C LYS A 89 -7.81 14.07 16.80
N GLU A 90 -7.09 15.02 16.23
CA GLU A 90 -7.19 16.45 16.58
C GLU A 90 -8.19 17.19 15.68
N GLY A 91 -8.57 16.59 14.54
CA GLY A 91 -9.42 17.22 13.52
C GLY A 91 -8.69 18.28 12.69
N GLN A 92 -7.44 18.56 13.03
CA GLN A 92 -6.56 19.50 12.34
C GLN A 92 -5.09 19.13 12.53
N LEU A 93 -4.24 19.56 11.60
CA LEU A 93 -2.80 19.36 11.65
C LEU A 93 -2.10 20.57 11.09
N SER A 94 -1.37 21.31 11.96
CA SER A 94 -0.51 22.41 11.54
C SER A 94 0.81 21.91 11.02
N SER A 95 1.38 22.59 10.03
CA SER A 95 2.62 22.22 9.34
C SER A 95 2.64 20.75 8.91
N PRO A 96 1.63 20.30 8.14
CA PRO A 96 1.54 18.91 7.71
C PRO A 96 2.74 18.54 6.79
N PRO A 97 3.22 17.30 6.83
CA PRO A 97 4.19 16.83 5.85
C PRO A 97 3.67 17.06 4.42
N ILE A 98 4.54 17.52 3.53
CA ILE A 98 4.18 17.85 2.15
C ILE A 98 3.60 16.64 1.41
N GLU A 99 4.08 15.44 1.72
CA GLU A 99 3.59 14.19 1.15
C GLU A 99 2.13 13.92 1.55
N LEU A 100 1.74 14.24 2.80
CA LEU A 100 0.36 14.08 3.25
C LEU A 100 -0.56 15.03 2.48
N VAL A 101 -0.16 16.29 2.36
CA VAL A 101 -0.93 17.30 1.60
C VAL A 101 -1.07 16.90 0.14
N SER A 102 0.04 16.48 -0.48
CA SER A 102 0.05 16.05 -1.88
C SER A 102 -0.87 14.85 -2.09
N LEU A 103 -0.81 13.85 -1.21
CA LEU A 103 -1.62 12.65 -1.35
C LEU A 103 -3.10 12.91 -1.08
N ILE A 104 -3.44 13.81 -0.14
CA ILE A 104 -4.83 14.24 0.07
C ILE A 104 -5.37 14.94 -1.18
N ARG A 105 -4.59 15.80 -1.84
CA ARG A 105 -5.01 16.46 -3.09
C ARG A 105 -5.26 15.44 -4.19
N GLN A 106 -4.36 14.49 -4.40
CA GLN A 106 -4.55 13.40 -5.37
C GLN A 106 -5.81 12.56 -5.04
N ALA A 107 -6.04 12.25 -3.76
CA ALA A 107 -7.24 11.56 -3.32
C ALA A 107 -8.51 12.35 -3.63
N ASN A 108 -8.49 13.67 -3.44
CA ASN A 108 -9.61 14.55 -3.79
C ASN A 108 -9.87 14.58 -5.30
N ASP A 109 -8.82 14.59 -6.13
CA ASP A 109 -8.95 14.51 -7.59
C ASP A 109 -9.61 13.18 -8.01
N ILE A 110 -9.20 12.06 -7.42
CA ILE A 110 -9.81 10.75 -7.67
C ILE A 110 -11.27 10.73 -7.18
N SER A 111 -11.55 11.32 -6.02
CA SER A 111 -12.91 11.44 -5.49
C SER A 111 -13.81 12.25 -6.43
N GLN A 112 -13.28 13.31 -7.03
CA GLN A 112 -14.00 14.12 -8.01
C GLN A 112 -14.28 13.33 -9.29
N ILE A 113 -13.28 12.66 -9.88
CA ILE A 113 -13.42 11.88 -11.12
C ILE A 113 -14.39 10.71 -10.93
N SER A 114 -14.36 10.07 -9.76
CA SER A 114 -15.21 8.93 -9.43
C SER A 114 -16.61 9.33 -8.92
N ASN A 115 -16.94 10.63 -8.89
CA ASN A 115 -18.18 11.17 -8.30
C ASN A 115 -18.40 10.70 -6.86
N GLY A 116 -17.30 10.55 -6.07
CA GLY A 116 -17.35 10.15 -4.66
C GLY A 116 -17.42 8.64 -4.45
N ALA A 117 -17.28 7.81 -5.49
CA ALA A 117 -17.16 6.37 -5.31
C ALA A 117 -15.86 6.00 -4.54
N PHE A 118 -14.79 6.77 -4.75
CA PHE A 118 -13.61 6.78 -3.90
C PHE A 118 -13.69 8.00 -2.96
N ASP A 119 -13.62 7.79 -1.64
CA ASP A 119 -13.62 8.88 -0.66
C ASP A 119 -12.78 8.48 0.55
N VAL A 120 -11.69 9.19 0.78
CA VAL A 120 -10.78 8.92 1.91
C VAL A 120 -11.40 9.21 3.28
N THR A 121 -12.50 9.98 3.32
CA THR A 121 -13.22 10.27 4.57
C THR A 121 -14.11 9.12 5.04
N VAL A 122 -14.05 7.96 4.40
CA VAL A 122 -14.77 6.73 4.80
C VAL A 122 -14.31 6.17 6.15
N GLN A 123 -13.23 6.67 6.71
CA GLN A 123 -12.60 6.13 7.92
C GLN A 123 -13.55 5.98 9.13
N PRO A 124 -14.46 6.91 9.45
CA PRO A 124 -15.40 6.73 10.55
C PRO A 124 -16.35 5.54 10.35
N LEU A 125 -16.80 5.33 9.11
CA LEU A 125 -17.65 4.18 8.78
C LEU A 125 -16.86 2.87 8.84
N TRP A 126 -15.65 2.86 8.30
CA TRP A 126 -14.76 1.71 8.38
C TRP A 126 -14.46 1.33 9.84
N ALA A 127 -14.14 2.32 10.68
CA ALA A 127 -13.84 2.12 12.10
C ALA A 127 -15.06 1.55 12.85
N LEU A 128 -16.28 2.01 12.53
CA LEU A 128 -17.51 1.49 13.09
C LEU A 128 -17.68 -0.01 12.81
N TYR A 129 -17.49 -0.42 11.55
CA TYR A 129 -17.58 -1.84 11.16
C TYR A 129 -16.44 -2.67 11.76
N ALA A 130 -15.20 -2.16 11.75
CA ALA A 130 -14.07 -2.84 12.34
C ALA A 130 -14.25 -3.06 13.85
N HIS A 131 -14.73 -2.04 14.56
CA HIS A 131 -15.05 -2.15 15.98
C HIS A 131 -16.18 -3.16 16.24
N HIS A 132 -17.26 -3.10 15.47
CA HIS A 132 -18.38 -4.02 15.61
C HIS A 132 -17.93 -5.47 15.48
N PHE A 133 -17.22 -5.81 14.39
CA PHE A 133 -16.81 -7.19 14.13
C PHE A 133 -15.60 -7.67 14.96
N SER A 134 -14.97 -6.78 15.73
CA SER A 134 -13.95 -7.16 16.71
C SER A 134 -14.51 -7.60 18.06
N GLN A 135 -15.82 -7.43 18.28
CA GLN A 135 -16.49 -7.84 19.52
C GLN A 135 -16.65 -9.37 19.61
N ILE A 136 -16.82 -9.87 20.83
CA ILE A 136 -17.16 -11.27 21.07
C ILE A 136 -18.62 -11.49 20.63
N ASN A 137 -18.84 -12.39 19.68
CA ASN A 137 -20.18 -12.69 19.11
C ASN A 137 -20.89 -11.44 18.53
N PRO A 138 -20.29 -10.75 17.55
CA PRO A 138 -20.92 -9.60 16.94
C PRO A 138 -22.18 -10.03 16.18
N ASP A 139 -23.16 -9.12 16.09
CA ASP A 139 -24.31 -9.30 15.21
C ASP A 139 -23.81 -9.50 13.76
N PRO A 140 -24.17 -10.62 13.11
CA PRO A 140 -23.74 -10.88 11.73
C PRO A 140 -24.29 -9.88 10.72
N ASP A 141 -25.38 -9.18 11.02
CA ASP A 141 -25.98 -8.16 10.16
C ASP A 141 -25.23 -6.82 10.25
N GLY A 142 -24.27 -6.68 11.18
CA GLY A 142 -23.40 -5.52 11.31
C GLY A 142 -23.89 -4.47 12.32
N PRO A 143 -23.29 -3.27 12.32
CA PRO A 143 -23.66 -2.20 13.25
C PRO A 143 -25.09 -1.73 13.04
N GLY A 144 -25.73 -1.23 14.10
CA GLY A 144 -27.09 -0.71 14.03
C GLY A 144 -27.23 0.45 13.02
N ARG A 145 -28.39 0.50 12.34
CA ARG A 145 -28.67 1.47 11.25
C ARG A 145 -28.47 2.93 11.65
N ALA A 146 -28.79 3.31 12.88
CA ALA A 146 -28.59 4.67 13.38
C ALA A 146 -27.09 5.05 13.44
N ALA A 147 -26.22 4.12 13.90
CA ALA A 147 -24.77 4.32 13.93
C ALA A 147 -24.19 4.43 12.53
N ILE A 148 -24.63 3.58 11.60
CA ILE A 148 -24.23 3.65 10.18
C ILE A 148 -24.65 5.00 9.58
N SER A 149 -25.91 5.42 9.77
CA SER A 149 -26.41 6.70 9.27
C SER A 149 -25.57 7.87 9.80
N LYS A 150 -25.26 7.88 11.11
CA LYS A 150 -24.41 8.89 11.72
C LYS A 150 -23.00 8.89 11.11
N ALA A 151 -22.36 7.75 10.97
CA ALA A 151 -21.02 7.66 10.37
C ALA A 151 -21.02 8.17 8.91
N ARG A 152 -22.07 7.87 8.15
CA ARG A 152 -22.20 8.33 6.75
C ARG A 152 -22.29 9.85 6.61
N THR A 153 -22.81 10.59 7.60
CA THR A 153 -22.84 12.07 7.55
C THR A 153 -21.46 12.72 7.63
N LEU A 154 -20.44 11.95 8.01
CA LEU A 154 -19.05 12.38 8.10
C LEU A 154 -18.25 12.11 6.82
N ILE A 155 -18.83 11.39 5.85
CA ILE A 155 -18.19 11.03 4.59
C ILE A 155 -18.47 12.13 3.57
N ASN A 156 -17.49 12.95 3.31
CA ASN A 156 -17.48 13.93 2.22
C ASN A 156 -16.07 14.53 2.09
N TRP A 157 -15.32 14.13 1.10
CA TRP A 157 -13.97 14.62 0.82
C TRP A 157 -13.88 16.15 0.66
N ARG A 158 -14.97 16.82 0.24
CA ARG A 158 -15.04 18.30 0.11
C ARG A 158 -14.93 19.02 1.46
N ASN A 159 -15.13 18.31 2.56
CA ASN A 159 -14.97 18.83 3.92
C ASN A 159 -13.53 18.69 4.45
N ILE A 160 -12.58 18.25 3.65
CA ILE A 160 -11.15 18.34 3.96
C ILE A 160 -10.69 19.73 3.50
N LEU A 161 -10.30 20.56 4.44
CA LEU A 161 -9.83 21.92 4.21
C LEU A 161 -8.31 21.93 4.20
N ILE A 162 -7.71 22.43 3.12
CA ILE A 162 -6.26 22.52 2.95
C ILE A 162 -5.90 23.99 2.79
N SER A 163 -5.16 24.53 3.74
CA SER A 163 -4.52 25.85 3.62
C SER A 163 -3.01 25.73 3.38
N GLU A 164 -2.30 26.83 3.40
CA GLU A 164 -0.86 26.86 3.16
C GLU A 164 -0.07 26.08 4.23
N ASP A 165 -0.50 26.18 5.48
CA ASP A 165 0.18 25.66 6.65
C ASP A 165 -0.64 24.67 7.49
N GLN A 166 -1.85 24.31 7.04
CA GLN A 166 -2.75 23.46 7.80
C GLN A 166 -3.62 22.56 6.93
N VAL A 167 -3.90 21.36 7.42
CA VAL A 167 -5.02 20.50 6.99
C VAL A 167 -6.00 20.37 8.13
N SER A 168 -7.31 20.54 7.87
CA SER A 168 -8.35 20.40 8.88
C SER A 168 -9.64 19.81 8.32
N PHE A 169 -10.54 19.42 9.21
CA PHE A 169 -11.86 18.91 8.85
C PHE A 169 -12.95 19.92 9.19
N ALA A 170 -13.89 20.13 8.28
CA ALA A 170 -15.02 21.04 8.48
C ALA A 170 -16.03 20.55 9.52
N LYS A 171 -16.01 19.26 9.87
CA LYS A 171 -16.94 18.67 10.84
C LYS A 171 -16.19 17.88 11.89
N SER A 172 -16.56 18.04 13.15
CA SER A 172 -16.05 17.19 14.24
C SER A 172 -16.43 15.72 14.04
N GLY A 173 -15.50 14.83 14.34
CA GLY A 173 -15.66 13.38 14.18
C GLY A 173 -15.33 12.85 12.78
N MET A 174 -14.99 13.71 11.82
CA MET A 174 -14.39 13.28 10.57
C MET A 174 -13.02 12.66 10.81
N ALA A 175 -12.67 11.72 9.97
CA ALA A 175 -11.35 11.11 9.88
C ALA A 175 -11.11 10.61 8.47
N ILE A 176 -9.84 10.48 8.07
CA ILE A 176 -9.46 9.99 6.75
C ILE A 176 -8.60 8.73 6.85
N THR A 177 -8.66 7.92 5.82
CA THR A 177 -7.76 6.79 5.59
C THR A 177 -7.01 6.97 4.28
N MET A 178 -5.73 6.61 4.27
CA MET A 178 -4.93 6.56 3.06
C MET A 178 -4.72 5.14 2.54
N ASN A 179 -5.38 4.12 3.13
CA ASN A 179 -5.15 2.71 2.80
C ASN A 179 -5.42 2.38 1.31
N GLY A 180 -6.31 3.10 0.65
CA GLY A 180 -6.63 2.89 -0.77
C GLY A 180 -5.65 3.56 -1.74
N ILE A 181 -4.64 4.33 -1.27
CA ILE A 181 -3.74 5.07 -2.15
C ILE A 181 -2.29 5.13 -1.65
N ALA A 182 -2.06 5.06 -0.33
CA ALA A 182 -0.72 5.26 0.23
C ALA A 182 0.25 4.13 -0.11
N GLN A 183 -0.24 2.89 -0.25
CA GLN A 183 0.63 1.77 -0.65
C GLN A 183 1.20 1.98 -2.05
N GLY A 184 0.37 2.38 -3.01
CA GLY A 184 0.80 2.75 -4.36
C GLY A 184 1.78 3.91 -4.35
N TYR A 185 1.49 4.97 -3.58
CA TYR A 185 2.39 6.12 -3.43
C TYR A 185 3.77 5.72 -2.91
N ILE A 186 3.83 4.92 -1.84
CA ILE A 186 5.10 4.45 -1.27
C ILE A 186 5.83 3.55 -2.26
N THR A 187 5.12 2.65 -2.93
CA THR A 187 5.69 1.75 -3.94
C THR A 187 6.33 2.53 -5.09
N ASP A 188 5.65 3.54 -5.61
CA ASP A 188 6.18 4.42 -6.66
C ASP A 188 7.40 5.21 -6.17
N ARG A 189 7.35 5.73 -4.92
CA ARG A 189 8.47 6.45 -4.32
C ARG A 189 9.73 5.58 -4.19
N ILE A 190 9.56 4.32 -3.79
CA ILE A 190 10.67 3.37 -3.71
C ILE A 190 11.21 3.05 -5.11
N ALA A 191 10.35 2.83 -6.10
CA ALA A 191 10.76 2.62 -7.48
C ALA A 191 11.58 3.81 -8.03
N GLU A 192 11.19 5.06 -7.72
CA GLU A 192 11.94 6.26 -8.07
C GLU A 192 13.34 6.29 -7.42
N ILE A 193 13.44 5.95 -6.12
CA ILE A 193 14.73 5.88 -5.41
C ILE A 193 15.65 4.86 -6.08
N LEU A 194 15.12 3.69 -6.40
CA LEU A 194 15.87 2.65 -7.10
C LEU A 194 16.37 3.13 -8.47
N GLN A 195 15.51 3.75 -9.27
CA GLN A 195 15.85 4.29 -10.58
C GLN A 195 16.93 5.39 -10.50
N ARG A 196 16.84 6.32 -9.55
CA ARG A 196 17.84 7.37 -9.30
C ARG A 196 19.21 6.81 -8.91
N ASN A 197 19.24 5.62 -8.31
CA ASN A 197 20.46 4.89 -7.97
C ASN A 197 20.91 3.93 -9.09
N GLY A 198 20.37 4.08 -10.31
CA GLY A 198 20.78 3.30 -11.48
C GLY A 198 20.18 1.90 -11.57
N ILE A 199 19.28 1.52 -10.63
CA ILE A 199 18.59 0.24 -10.64
C ILE A 199 17.38 0.34 -11.57
N ARG A 200 17.51 -0.26 -12.75
CA ARG A 200 16.44 -0.22 -13.77
C ARG A 200 15.54 -1.44 -13.74
N ASP A 201 16.07 -2.57 -13.26
CA ASP A 201 15.42 -3.87 -13.26
C ASP A 201 15.07 -4.27 -11.82
N THR A 202 13.82 -4.07 -11.42
CA THR A 202 13.38 -4.34 -10.05
C THR A 202 11.90 -4.73 -9.99
N LEU A 203 11.58 -5.54 -8.99
CA LEU A 203 10.22 -5.82 -8.54
C LEU A 203 10.08 -5.36 -7.09
N VAL A 204 9.25 -4.37 -6.88
CA VAL A 204 8.86 -3.83 -5.56
C VAL A 204 7.49 -4.37 -5.22
N ASN A 205 7.34 -4.90 -4.00
CA ASN A 205 6.07 -5.30 -3.40
C ASN A 205 5.96 -4.65 -2.02
N LEU A 206 5.06 -3.68 -1.89
CA LEU A 206 4.75 -3.03 -0.60
C LEU A 206 3.25 -3.15 -0.27
N GLY A 207 2.67 -4.32 -0.58
CA GLY A 207 1.24 -4.59 -0.60
C GLY A 207 0.66 -4.44 -2.01
N GLU A 208 1.30 -3.62 -2.83
CA GLU A 208 1.07 -3.47 -4.26
C GLU A 208 2.37 -3.68 -5.03
N PHE A 209 2.28 -4.13 -6.27
CA PHE A 209 3.45 -4.47 -7.07
C PHE A 209 3.79 -3.38 -8.08
N ARG A 210 5.08 -3.08 -8.20
CA ARG A 210 5.65 -2.27 -9.27
C ARG A 210 6.82 -3.01 -9.90
N GLY A 211 6.65 -3.44 -11.15
CA GLY A 211 7.73 -4.00 -11.96
C GLY A 211 8.33 -2.91 -12.87
N THR A 212 9.65 -2.72 -12.80
CA THR A 212 10.40 -1.87 -13.76
C THR A 212 11.42 -2.71 -14.48
N GLY A 213 11.68 -2.37 -15.76
CA GLY A 213 12.61 -3.10 -16.60
C GLY A 213 12.21 -4.56 -16.81
N LYS A 214 13.18 -5.47 -16.69
CA LYS A 214 13.03 -6.91 -16.95
C LYS A 214 13.65 -7.73 -15.82
N HIS A 215 13.21 -8.96 -15.69
CA HIS A 215 13.93 -9.95 -14.90
C HIS A 215 15.30 -10.23 -15.54
N PRO A 216 16.36 -10.58 -14.78
CA PRO A 216 17.72 -10.78 -15.31
C PRO A 216 17.85 -11.79 -16.46
N ASP A 217 16.93 -12.75 -16.59
CA ASP A 217 16.86 -13.70 -17.71
C ASP A 217 16.20 -13.11 -18.97
N GLY A 218 15.88 -11.80 -18.97
CA GLY A 218 15.31 -11.07 -20.10
C GLY A 218 13.79 -11.14 -20.23
N ARG A 219 13.10 -11.95 -19.42
CA ARG A 219 11.63 -12.05 -19.41
C ARG A 219 10.97 -10.91 -18.61
N PRO A 220 9.66 -10.65 -18.78
CA PRO A 220 8.89 -9.80 -17.89
C PRO A 220 8.90 -10.33 -16.44
N TRP A 221 8.67 -9.43 -15.47
CA TRP A 221 8.36 -9.84 -14.11
C TRP A 221 7.04 -10.59 -14.08
N ARG A 222 6.95 -11.62 -13.23
CA ARG A 222 5.73 -12.43 -13.09
C ARG A 222 5.20 -12.35 -11.68
N ILE A 223 3.89 -12.13 -11.57
CA ILE A 223 3.15 -12.09 -10.31
C ILE A 223 2.04 -13.13 -10.39
N GLY A 224 2.03 -14.05 -9.44
CA GLY A 224 0.97 -15.05 -9.32
C GLY A 224 -0.25 -14.47 -8.59
N VAL A 225 -1.44 -14.75 -9.11
CA VAL A 225 -2.72 -14.47 -8.45
C VAL A 225 -3.18 -15.76 -7.76
N SER A 226 -3.23 -15.74 -6.43
CA SER A 226 -3.61 -16.91 -5.64
C SER A 226 -5.12 -17.11 -5.59
N ASP A 227 -5.54 -18.36 -5.54
CA ASP A 227 -6.92 -18.72 -5.26
C ASP A 227 -7.30 -18.29 -3.83
N PRO A 228 -8.37 -17.49 -3.65
CA PRO A 228 -8.79 -17.04 -2.31
C PRO A 228 -9.28 -18.18 -1.40
N LEU A 229 -9.64 -19.33 -1.99
CA LEU A 229 -10.07 -20.50 -1.23
C LEU A 229 -8.92 -21.48 -0.97
N GLN A 230 -7.87 -21.44 -1.77
CA GLN A 230 -6.71 -22.33 -1.68
C GLN A 230 -5.44 -21.57 -2.04
N SER A 231 -4.84 -20.87 -1.06
CA SER A 231 -3.72 -19.94 -1.26
C SER A 231 -2.46 -20.56 -1.90
N SER A 232 -2.29 -21.87 -1.84
CA SER A 232 -1.20 -22.58 -2.53
C SER A 232 -1.43 -22.75 -4.04
N ARG A 233 -2.65 -22.51 -4.54
CA ARG A 233 -3.02 -22.62 -5.95
C ARG A 233 -2.99 -21.22 -6.59
N LEU A 234 -2.33 -21.11 -7.74
CA LEU A 234 -2.42 -19.92 -8.58
C LEU A 234 -3.60 -20.11 -9.57
N ILE A 235 -4.43 -19.10 -9.67
CA ILE A 235 -5.53 -19.04 -10.66
C ILE A 235 -5.11 -18.28 -11.91
N ASP A 236 -4.09 -17.39 -11.79
CA ASP A 236 -3.57 -16.63 -12.92
C ASP A 236 -2.12 -16.20 -12.66
N THR A 237 -1.46 -15.72 -13.71
CA THR A 237 -0.11 -15.13 -13.64
C THR A 237 -0.08 -13.88 -14.52
N LEU A 238 0.23 -12.74 -13.93
CA LEU A 238 0.35 -11.47 -14.60
C LEU A 238 1.82 -11.20 -14.97
N GLU A 239 2.07 -10.74 -16.18
CA GLU A 239 3.39 -10.29 -16.62
C GLU A 239 3.46 -8.75 -16.53
N LEU A 240 4.50 -8.24 -15.85
CA LEU A 240 4.72 -6.82 -15.67
C LEU A 240 5.95 -6.34 -16.43
N LYS A 241 5.77 -5.29 -17.21
CA LYS A 241 6.84 -4.56 -17.89
C LYS A 241 6.59 -3.06 -17.73
N ASN A 242 7.28 -2.42 -16.80
CA ASN A 242 7.05 -1.01 -16.42
C ASN A 242 5.58 -0.73 -16.00
N GLN A 243 4.99 -1.65 -15.28
CA GLN A 243 3.60 -1.61 -14.86
C GLN A 243 3.48 -1.85 -13.36
N ALA A 244 2.34 -1.45 -12.81
CA ALA A 244 1.95 -1.74 -11.44
C ALA A 244 0.70 -2.64 -11.42
N VAL A 245 0.54 -3.38 -10.31
CA VAL A 245 -0.67 -4.13 -9.99
C VAL A 245 -1.05 -3.81 -8.55
N ALA A 246 -2.29 -3.41 -8.36
CA ALA A 246 -2.93 -3.26 -7.08
C ALA A 246 -4.12 -4.22 -6.97
N SER A 247 -4.43 -4.66 -5.76
CA SER A 247 -5.60 -5.48 -5.47
C SER A 247 -6.37 -4.93 -4.27
N SER A 248 -7.68 -5.02 -4.31
CA SER A 248 -8.58 -4.59 -3.23
C SER A 248 -9.63 -5.65 -2.94
#